data_65f65457c8d8558fe9d20a24c7dc58fa
#
_entry.id   65f65457c8d8558fe9d20a24c7dc58fa
#
_cell.length_a   1.000
_cell.length_b   1.000
_cell.length_c   1.000
_cell.angle_alpha   90.00
_cell.angle_beta   90.00
_cell.angle_gamma   90.00
#
_symmetry.space_group_name_H-M   'P 1'
#
loop_
_entity.id
_entity.type
_entity.pdbx_description
1 polymer ?
#
loop_
_entity_poly.entity_id
_entity_poly.type
_entity_poly.pdbx_seq_one_letter_code
_entity_poly.pdbx_strand_id
1 'polypeptide(L)'
;MSPVTPGPSKTSGLTLLSTDAAPPGGRGLTRVRPTPTAPPDVYAADGRSTRWADHREARRAELVRIARRTVHHKGPDVSMEEIATAAGTSKSIVYRYFADKTGLQIAVAEAVVLQIQGALEGVLRVAPTPRDGLRAMVAVYLEMIESSPNVYAFVTRNGSVESGGPLGHFLDSVTALVAAPFARGLTEEAADGRRLARRPEAEPDDVASARIALAESWAAGAVGFVRGAGEWWLAHRDQPGSPDREDITAQVAAWLWAGPVGLLARERNTSTTPSTSTTEENR
;
A
#
# COMPACT_ATOMS: atom_id res chain seq x y z
N MET A 1 40.54 -24.46 -8.12
CA MET A 1 40.51 -25.36 -9.28
C MET A 1 39.47 -24.83 -10.20
N SER A 2 39.91 -24.15 -11.08
CA SER A 2 40.04 -23.97 -12.52
C SER A 2 38.72 -23.65 -13.24
N PRO A 3 38.77 -22.62 -14.06
CA PRO A 3 37.62 -22.06 -14.78
C PRO A 3 37.47 -22.68 -16.17
N VAL A 4 36.33 -22.53 -16.82
CA VAL A 4 36.15 -22.81 -18.25
C VAL A 4 35.62 -21.57 -18.95
N THR A 5 36.38 -21.16 -19.92
CA THR A 5 36.32 -20.00 -20.80
C THR A 5 35.42 -20.27 -22.05
N PRO A 6 34.95 -19.23 -22.75
CA PRO A 6 34.03 -19.35 -23.89
C PRO A 6 34.75 -19.53 -25.23
N GLY A 7 34.07 -19.97 -26.25
CA GLY A 7 34.56 -20.08 -27.64
C GLY A 7 33.49 -19.75 -28.66
N PRO A 8 33.80 -19.55 -29.96
CA PRO A 8 33.72 -18.23 -30.57
C PRO A 8 32.70 -18.12 -31.72
N SER A 9 32.60 -16.87 -32.20
CA SER A 9 31.93 -16.36 -33.41
C SER A 9 32.24 -17.09 -34.71
N LYS A 10 31.30 -17.12 -35.63
CA LYS A 10 31.58 -17.22 -37.07
C LYS A 10 30.77 -16.20 -37.86
N THR A 11 31.58 -15.33 -38.46
CA THR A 11 31.31 -14.36 -39.53
C THR A 11 31.31 -15.05 -40.90
N SER A 12 30.82 -14.31 -41.90
CA SER A 12 31.02 -14.44 -43.36
C SER A 12 29.85 -15.11 -44.11
N GLY A 13 29.38 -14.61 -45.22
CA GLY A 13 30.03 -13.76 -46.20
C GLY A 13 29.08 -13.23 -47.27
N LEU A 14 29.50 -12.16 -47.83
CA LEU A 14 29.00 -11.52 -49.05
C LEU A 14 29.10 -12.45 -50.27
N THR A 15 28.16 -12.29 -51.21
CA THR A 15 28.53 -12.41 -52.65
C THR A 15 27.62 -11.51 -53.49
N LEU A 16 28.27 -10.62 -54.21
CA LEU A 16 27.81 -9.77 -55.30
C LEU A 16 27.84 -10.54 -56.61
N LEU A 17 27.17 -10.01 -57.60
CA LEU A 17 27.35 -10.02 -59.09
C LEU A 17 26.01 -10.31 -59.77
N SER A 18 25.51 -9.62 -60.69
CA SER A 18 25.90 -8.58 -61.64
C SER A 18 25.15 -8.84 -62.98
N THR A 19 24.60 -7.77 -63.57
CA THR A 19 24.46 -7.54 -65.04
C THR A 19 23.48 -8.44 -65.81
N ASP A 20 22.57 -8.03 -66.65
CA ASP A 20 22.60 -7.04 -67.71
C ASP A 20 21.26 -6.93 -68.48
N ALA A 21 21.09 -5.81 -69.19
CA ALA A 21 20.36 -5.60 -70.43
C ALA A 21 18.84 -5.26 -70.44
N ALA A 22 18.55 -3.98 -70.74
CA ALA A 22 17.37 -3.50 -71.47
C ALA A 22 17.64 -3.51 -73.03
N PRO A 23 16.74 -3.00 -73.89
CA PRO A 23 15.33 -2.62 -73.95
C PRO A 23 14.62 -3.14 -75.23
N PRO A 24 13.65 -2.54 -75.95
CA PRO A 24 12.67 -1.47 -75.63
C PRO A 24 11.23 -1.76 -76.21
N GLY A 25 10.30 -0.87 -75.79
CA GLY A 25 9.19 -0.51 -76.67
C GLY A 25 7.79 -0.86 -76.27
N GLY A 26 6.97 0.19 -76.10
CA GLY A 26 5.50 0.02 -76.02
C GLY A 26 4.78 1.12 -75.26
N ARG A 27 4.34 2.17 -75.95
CA ARG A 27 3.48 3.21 -75.44
C ARG A 27 2.13 2.61 -74.98
N GLY A 28 1.78 2.80 -73.72
CA GLY A 28 0.46 2.55 -73.22
C GLY A 28 0.21 3.49 -72.06
N LEU A 29 -0.57 4.56 -72.28
CA LEU A 29 -1.04 5.45 -71.26
C LEU A 29 -2.05 4.71 -70.39
N THR A 30 -1.60 4.12 -69.31
CA THR A 30 -2.49 3.52 -68.28
C THR A 30 -2.67 4.57 -67.22
N ARG A 31 -3.91 5.05 -67.14
CA ARG A 31 -4.43 5.97 -66.11
C ARG A 31 -4.17 5.37 -64.74
N VAL A 32 -3.24 5.92 -64.01
CA VAL A 32 -3.02 5.59 -62.59
C VAL A 32 -4.23 6.06 -61.78
N ARG A 33 -5.06 5.14 -61.34
CA ARG A 33 -6.08 5.40 -60.33
C ARG A 33 -5.36 5.67 -59.01
N PRO A 34 -5.60 6.82 -58.34
CA PRO A 34 -5.12 6.98 -56.99
C PRO A 34 -5.85 5.96 -56.08
N THR A 35 -5.12 5.08 -55.45
CA THR A 35 -5.61 4.24 -54.34
C THR A 35 -5.84 5.15 -53.16
N PRO A 36 -7.06 5.24 -52.59
CA PRO A 36 -7.25 5.92 -51.33
C PRO A 36 -6.60 5.08 -50.25
N THR A 37 -5.43 5.49 -49.78
CA THR A 37 -4.85 4.99 -48.56
C THR A 37 -5.63 5.67 -47.42
N ALA A 38 -6.77 5.10 -47.04
CA ALA A 38 -7.38 5.41 -45.74
C ALA A 38 -6.49 4.76 -44.68
N PRO A 39 -6.07 5.51 -43.64
CA PRO A 39 -5.40 4.84 -42.52
C PRO A 39 -6.38 3.86 -41.90
N PRO A 40 -5.92 2.68 -41.43
CA PRO A 40 -6.81 1.73 -40.79
C PRO A 40 -7.46 2.41 -39.54
N ASP A 41 -8.75 2.20 -39.40
CA ASP A 41 -9.56 2.66 -38.25
C ASP A 41 -9.01 2.08 -36.94
N VAL A 42 -7.94 2.65 -36.43
CA VAL A 42 -7.36 2.33 -35.12
C VAL A 42 -8.30 2.73 -33.97
N TYR A 43 -9.19 3.70 -34.22
CA TYR A 43 -10.14 4.21 -33.22
C TYR A 43 -11.42 3.38 -33.03
N ALA A 44 -11.83 2.57 -34.02
CA ALA A 44 -13.06 1.78 -33.90
C ALA A 44 -12.90 0.47 -33.11
N ALA A 45 -11.67 -0.07 -33.04
CA ALA A 45 -11.35 -1.25 -32.24
C ALA A 45 -11.27 -0.93 -30.74
N ASP A 46 -10.87 0.29 -30.37
CA ASP A 46 -10.63 0.73 -29.00
C ASP A 46 -11.93 0.86 -28.19
N GLY A 47 -12.96 1.47 -28.75
CA GLY A 47 -14.21 1.74 -28.01
C GLY A 47 -15.08 0.50 -27.71
N ARG A 48 -14.85 -0.64 -28.35
CA ARG A 48 -15.51 -1.91 -28.03
C ARG A 48 -14.71 -2.67 -26.97
N SER A 49 -13.40 -2.73 -27.12
CA SER A 49 -12.50 -3.37 -26.16
C SER A 49 -12.57 -2.68 -24.78
N THR A 50 -12.61 -1.37 -24.75
CA THR A 50 -12.75 -0.58 -23.52
C THR A 50 -14.08 -0.88 -22.82
N ARG A 51 -15.21 -0.86 -23.54
CA ARG A 51 -16.53 -1.19 -22.94
C ARG A 51 -16.61 -2.64 -22.42
N TRP A 52 -15.97 -3.60 -23.07
CA TRP A 52 -15.90 -4.97 -22.58
C TRP A 52 -15.00 -5.11 -21.35
N ALA A 53 -13.89 -4.37 -21.30
CA ALA A 53 -13.02 -4.31 -20.13
C ALA A 53 -13.76 -3.69 -18.94
N ASP A 54 -14.42 -2.55 -19.13
CA ASP A 54 -15.21 -1.87 -18.10
C ASP A 54 -16.33 -2.75 -17.53
N HIS A 55 -17.07 -3.45 -18.41
CA HIS A 55 -18.11 -4.37 -17.98
C HIS A 55 -17.56 -5.57 -17.20
N ARG A 56 -16.41 -6.09 -17.63
CA ARG A 56 -15.74 -7.20 -16.94
C ARG A 56 -15.26 -6.75 -15.54
N GLU A 57 -14.68 -5.56 -15.44
CA GLU A 57 -14.22 -5.02 -14.16
C GLU A 57 -15.38 -4.71 -13.22
N ALA A 58 -16.46 -4.12 -13.72
CA ALA A 58 -17.69 -3.89 -12.93
C ALA A 58 -18.27 -5.20 -12.39
N ARG A 59 -18.26 -6.26 -13.19
CA ARG A 59 -18.74 -7.58 -12.74
C ARG A 59 -17.79 -8.21 -11.72
N ARG A 60 -16.47 -8.03 -11.88
CA ARG A 60 -15.45 -8.46 -10.88
C ARG A 60 -15.70 -7.76 -9.55
N ALA A 61 -15.85 -6.46 -9.56
CA ALA A 61 -16.10 -5.66 -8.37
C ALA A 61 -17.41 -6.05 -7.67
N GLU A 62 -18.47 -6.37 -8.44
CA GLU A 62 -19.73 -6.86 -7.90
C GLU A 62 -19.55 -8.22 -7.19
N LEU A 63 -18.83 -9.16 -7.80
CA LEU A 63 -18.53 -10.46 -7.21
C LEU A 63 -17.72 -10.32 -5.91
N VAL A 64 -16.73 -9.43 -5.86
CA VAL A 64 -15.97 -9.11 -4.65
C VAL A 64 -16.88 -8.58 -3.55
N ARG A 65 -17.78 -7.66 -3.88
CA ARG A 65 -18.74 -7.10 -2.92
C ARG A 65 -19.71 -8.16 -2.36
N ILE A 66 -20.16 -9.08 -3.21
CA ILE A 66 -21.02 -10.19 -2.79
C ILE A 66 -20.24 -11.17 -1.92
N ALA A 67 -19.01 -11.54 -2.33
CA ALA A 67 -18.14 -12.41 -1.56
C ALA A 67 -17.90 -11.86 -0.15
N ARG A 68 -17.52 -10.57 -0.05
CA ARG A 68 -17.31 -9.89 1.24
C ARG A 68 -18.55 -9.96 2.13
N ARG A 69 -19.74 -9.69 1.57
CA ARG A 69 -21.01 -9.78 2.32
C ARG A 69 -21.30 -11.20 2.78
N THR A 70 -21.05 -12.19 1.91
CA THR A 70 -21.27 -13.61 2.23
C THR A 70 -20.33 -14.07 3.34
N VAL A 71 -19.06 -13.67 3.28
CA VAL A 71 -18.08 -13.93 4.34
C VAL A 71 -18.50 -13.28 5.65
N HIS A 72 -18.93 -12.01 5.62
CA HIS A 72 -19.38 -11.30 6.81
C HIS A 72 -20.49 -12.09 7.56
N HIS A 73 -21.46 -12.63 6.84
CA HIS A 73 -22.61 -13.30 7.44
C HIS A 73 -22.40 -14.79 7.72
N LYS A 74 -21.64 -15.50 6.89
CA LYS A 74 -21.48 -16.95 6.99
C LYS A 74 -20.18 -17.40 7.65
N GLY A 75 -19.22 -16.49 7.78
CA GLY A 75 -17.91 -16.79 8.36
C GLY A 75 -16.79 -16.93 7.32
N PRO A 76 -15.53 -17.03 7.80
CA PRO A 76 -14.35 -17.01 6.94
C PRO A 76 -14.12 -18.30 6.15
N ASP A 77 -14.83 -19.39 6.50
CA ASP A 77 -14.69 -20.71 5.86
C ASP A 77 -15.57 -20.89 4.63
N VAL A 78 -16.37 -19.87 4.28
CA VAL A 78 -17.29 -19.89 3.13
C VAL A 78 -16.61 -20.42 1.87
N SER A 79 -17.34 -21.30 1.15
CA SER A 79 -16.86 -21.95 -0.07
C SER A 79 -17.13 -21.10 -1.32
N MET A 80 -16.37 -21.39 -2.40
CA MET A 80 -16.59 -20.76 -3.72
C MET A 80 -17.99 -21.03 -4.27
N GLU A 81 -18.61 -22.17 -3.90
CA GLU A 81 -19.95 -22.55 -4.31
C GLU A 81 -21.04 -21.70 -3.62
N GLU A 82 -20.87 -21.47 -2.31
CA GLU A 82 -21.76 -20.59 -1.55
C GLU A 82 -21.70 -19.14 -2.03
N ILE A 83 -20.50 -18.68 -2.40
CA ILE A 83 -20.33 -17.35 -2.99
C ILE A 83 -20.99 -17.26 -4.37
N ALA A 84 -20.82 -18.29 -5.21
CA ALA A 84 -21.46 -18.35 -6.51
C ALA A 84 -22.99 -18.34 -6.38
N THR A 85 -23.54 -19.12 -5.45
CA THR A 85 -24.98 -19.16 -5.13
C THR A 85 -25.46 -17.79 -4.67
N ALA A 86 -24.75 -17.13 -3.76
CA ALA A 86 -25.08 -15.77 -3.29
C ALA A 86 -24.99 -14.71 -4.41
N ALA A 87 -24.15 -14.94 -5.41
CA ALA A 87 -24.00 -14.07 -6.58
C ALA A 87 -25.00 -14.38 -7.71
N GLY A 88 -25.90 -15.37 -7.54
CA GLY A 88 -26.83 -15.79 -8.58
C GLY A 88 -26.11 -16.29 -9.84
N THR A 89 -24.94 -16.94 -9.69
CA THR A 89 -24.12 -17.39 -10.82
C THR A 89 -23.58 -18.79 -10.60
N SER A 90 -22.92 -19.36 -11.61
CA SER A 90 -22.29 -20.66 -11.48
C SER A 90 -20.89 -20.57 -10.87
N LYS A 91 -20.45 -21.64 -10.19
CA LYS A 91 -19.11 -21.79 -9.64
C LYS A 91 -18.01 -21.54 -10.70
N SER A 92 -18.20 -22.03 -11.92
CA SER A 92 -17.27 -21.83 -13.05
C SER A 92 -17.12 -20.36 -13.45
N ILE A 93 -18.16 -19.55 -13.31
CA ILE A 93 -18.06 -18.10 -13.54
C ILE A 93 -17.16 -17.45 -12.49
N VAL A 94 -17.33 -17.78 -11.20
CA VAL A 94 -16.49 -17.23 -10.12
C VAL A 94 -15.01 -17.62 -10.33
N TYR A 95 -14.73 -18.90 -10.65
CA TYR A 95 -13.36 -19.34 -10.96
C TYR A 95 -12.75 -18.64 -12.16
N ARG A 96 -13.53 -18.26 -13.17
CA ARG A 96 -13.04 -17.51 -14.33
C ARG A 96 -12.54 -16.11 -13.97
N TYR A 97 -13.08 -15.49 -12.89
CA TYR A 97 -12.66 -14.16 -12.43
C TYR A 97 -11.50 -14.20 -11.44
N PHE A 98 -11.38 -15.25 -10.63
CA PHE A 98 -10.47 -15.27 -9.48
C PHE A 98 -9.49 -16.45 -9.47
N ALA A 99 -9.53 -17.32 -10.49
CA ALA A 99 -8.76 -18.53 -10.61
C ALA A 99 -9.03 -19.56 -9.49
N ASP A 100 -8.91 -19.17 -8.23
CA ASP A 100 -9.11 -20.00 -7.05
C ASP A 100 -9.65 -19.20 -5.84
N LYS A 101 -9.77 -19.86 -4.68
CA LYS A 101 -10.19 -19.21 -3.43
C LYS A 101 -9.19 -18.16 -2.96
N THR A 102 -7.90 -18.40 -3.17
CA THR A 102 -6.83 -17.47 -2.79
C THR A 102 -6.92 -16.18 -3.62
N GLY A 103 -7.12 -16.29 -4.94
CA GLY A 103 -7.34 -15.13 -5.81
C GLY A 103 -8.56 -14.30 -5.41
N LEU A 104 -9.64 -14.96 -4.96
CA LEU A 104 -10.80 -14.27 -4.41
C LEU A 104 -10.50 -13.60 -3.07
N GLN A 105 -9.75 -14.27 -2.17
CA GLN A 105 -9.31 -13.68 -0.91
C GLN A 105 -8.47 -12.43 -1.12
N ILE A 106 -7.54 -12.46 -2.06
CA ILE A 106 -6.73 -11.30 -2.44
C ILE A 106 -7.62 -10.17 -2.94
N ALA A 107 -8.57 -10.44 -3.83
CA ALA A 107 -9.46 -9.41 -4.35
C ALA A 107 -10.37 -8.79 -3.27
N VAL A 108 -10.83 -9.59 -2.30
CA VAL A 108 -11.58 -9.08 -1.14
C VAL A 108 -10.67 -8.25 -0.25
N ALA A 109 -9.43 -8.70 -0.02
CA ALA A 109 -8.45 -7.97 0.75
C ALA A 109 -8.15 -6.60 0.12
N GLU A 110 -7.87 -6.54 -1.19
CA GLU A 110 -7.67 -5.29 -1.94
C GLU A 110 -8.82 -4.30 -1.74
N ALA A 111 -10.06 -4.77 -1.81
CA ALA A 111 -11.23 -3.92 -1.61
C ALA A 111 -11.37 -3.40 -0.17
N VAL A 112 -11.06 -4.24 0.84
CA VAL A 112 -11.03 -3.85 2.25
C VAL A 112 -9.96 -2.82 2.49
N VAL A 113 -8.79 -3.03 1.94
CA VAL A 113 -7.62 -2.16 1.98
C VAL A 113 -7.91 -0.75 1.47
N LEU A 114 -8.47 -0.65 0.26
CA LEU A 114 -8.86 0.64 -0.32
C LEU A 114 -9.89 1.38 0.55
N GLN A 115 -10.81 0.64 1.17
CA GLN A 115 -11.77 1.24 2.09
C GLN A 115 -11.09 1.77 3.35
N ILE A 116 -10.16 1.02 3.94
CA ILE A 116 -9.40 1.45 5.12
C ILE A 116 -8.58 2.68 4.78
N GLN A 117 -7.84 2.64 3.69
CA GLN A 117 -7.01 3.76 3.26
C GLN A 117 -7.83 5.03 3.12
N GLY A 118 -8.97 4.98 2.44
CA GLY A 118 -9.86 6.14 2.32
C GLY A 118 -10.38 6.65 3.67
N ALA A 119 -10.70 5.76 4.61
CA ALA A 119 -11.12 6.14 5.96
C ALA A 119 -9.97 6.78 6.76
N LEU A 120 -8.76 6.22 6.71
CA LEU A 120 -7.57 6.78 7.35
C LEU A 120 -7.20 8.15 6.79
N GLU A 121 -7.19 8.31 5.48
CA GLU A 121 -6.98 9.62 4.84
C GLU A 121 -8.06 10.64 5.25
N GLY A 122 -9.31 10.19 5.35
CA GLY A 122 -10.43 11.01 5.80
C GLY A 122 -10.22 11.57 7.20
N VAL A 123 -9.88 10.74 8.16
CA VAL A 123 -9.68 11.17 9.56
C VAL A 123 -8.42 12.04 9.71
N LEU A 124 -7.34 11.74 8.97
CA LEU A 124 -6.13 12.56 9.01
C LEU A 124 -6.34 13.96 8.45
N ARG A 125 -7.22 14.12 7.45
CA ARG A 125 -7.52 15.42 6.85
C ARG A 125 -8.20 16.38 7.81
N VAL A 126 -9.00 15.87 8.75
CA VAL A 126 -9.79 16.68 9.69
C VAL A 126 -9.21 16.71 11.10
N ALA A 127 -8.20 15.92 11.39
CA ALA A 127 -7.59 15.86 12.72
C ALA A 127 -6.91 17.18 13.09
N PRO A 128 -7.24 17.79 14.23
CA PRO A 128 -6.68 19.09 14.65
C PRO A 128 -5.18 19.01 14.96
N THR A 129 -4.72 17.89 15.52
CA THR A 129 -3.33 17.66 15.88
C THR A 129 -2.82 16.32 15.36
N PRO A 130 -1.50 16.12 15.22
CA PRO A 130 -0.92 14.81 14.86
C PRO A 130 -1.32 13.69 15.84
N ARG A 131 -1.44 14.01 17.12
CA ARG A 131 -1.90 13.08 18.18
C ARG A 131 -3.33 12.63 17.95
N ASP A 132 -4.23 13.57 17.65
CA ASP A 132 -5.63 13.26 17.35
C ASP A 132 -5.75 12.43 16.07
N GLY A 133 -4.90 12.71 15.09
CA GLY A 133 -4.80 11.92 13.86
C GLY A 133 -4.44 10.46 14.15
N LEU A 134 -3.40 10.20 14.95
CA LEU A 134 -3.04 8.84 15.35
C LEU A 134 -4.15 8.13 16.10
N ARG A 135 -4.79 8.81 17.06
CA ARG A 135 -5.94 8.24 17.80
C ARG A 135 -7.08 7.88 16.86
N ALA A 136 -7.43 8.76 15.93
CA ALA A 136 -8.50 8.52 14.97
C ALA A 136 -8.18 7.33 14.05
N MET A 137 -6.91 7.16 13.62
CA MET A 137 -6.48 6.01 12.84
C MET A 137 -6.63 4.70 13.61
N VAL A 138 -6.24 4.66 14.89
CA VAL A 138 -6.43 3.49 15.77
C VAL A 138 -7.93 3.18 15.90
N ALA A 139 -8.77 4.19 16.12
CA ALA A 139 -10.22 4.04 16.23
C ALA A 139 -10.83 3.41 14.95
N VAL A 140 -10.47 3.93 13.78
CA VAL A 140 -10.93 3.41 12.48
C VAL A 140 -10.55 1.94 12.29
N TYR A 141 -9.32 1.57 12.64
CA TYR A 141 -8.87 0.18 12.53
C TYR A 141 -9.66 -0.74 13.47
N LEU A 142 -9.78 -0.40 14.75
CA LEU A 142 -10.49 -1.21 15.75
C LEU A 142 -11.98 -1.35 15.41
N GLU A 143 -12.64 -0.27 14.98
CA GLU A 143 -14.03 -0.30 14.53
C GLU A 143 -14.22 -1.24 13.33
N MET A 144 -13.30 -1.23 12.40
CA MET A 144 -13.37 -2.08 11.21
C MET A 144 -13.23 -3.56 11.56
N ILE A 145 -12.26 -3.96 12.38
CA ILE A 145 -12.10 -5.36 12.77
C ILE A 145 -13.25 -5.85 13.66
N GLU A 146 -13.82 -4.97 14.47
CA GLU A 146 -14.99 -5.24 15.29
C GLU A 146 -16.26 -5.42 14.46
N SER A 147 -16.48 -4.54 13.48
CA SER A 147 -17.67 -4.57 12.64
C SER A 147 -17.72 -5.77 11.69
N SER A 148 -16.57 -6.35 11.35
CA SER A 148 -16.49 -7.44 10.37
C SER A 148 -15.37 -8.46 10.70
N PRO A 149 -15.42 -9.12 11.88
CA PRO A 149 -14.37 -10.05 12.30
C PRO A 149 -14.19 -11.24 11.35
N ASN A 150 -15.27 -11.72 10.74
CA ASN A 150 -15.22 -12.78 9.74
C ASN A 150 -14.45 -12.37 8.47
N VAL A 151 -14.66 -11.12 8.02
CA VAL A 151 -13.94 -10.59 6.84
C VAL A 151 -12.46 -10.41 7.20
N TYR A 152 -12.16 -9.89 8.38
CA TYR A 152 -10.80 -9.76 8.86
C TYR A 152 -10.10 -11.13 8.89
N ALA A 153 -10.72 -12.15 9.52
CA ALA A 153 -10.18 -13.50 9.55
C ALA A 153 -10.03 -14.11 8.15
N PHE A 154 -10.95 -13.83 7.22
CA PHE A 154 -10.88 -14.34 5.86
C PHE A 154 -9.67 -13.80 5.09
N VAL A 155 -9.35 -12.52 5.23
CA VAL A 155 -8.25 -11.87 4.49
C VAL A 155 -6.88 -12.09 5.13
N THR A 156 -6.81 -12.37 6.44
CA THR A 156 -5.53 -12.52 7.17
C THR A 156 -5.06 -13.96 7.31
N ARG A 157 -5.94 -14.96 7.11
CA ARG A 157 -5.68 -16.39 7.37
C ARG A 157 -4.51 -17.04 6.61
N ASN A 158 -4.17 -16.54 5.43
CA ASN A 158 -3.23 -17.23 4.54
C ASN A 158 -1.83 -16.63 4.51
N GLY A 159 -1.41 -15.87 5.55
CA GLY A 159 -0.04 -15.32 5.60
C GLY A 159 0.34 -14.44 4.41
N SER A 160 -0.62 -14.05 3.58
CA SER A 160 -0.41 -13.19 2.39
C SER A 160 0.10 -11.78 2.74
N VAL A 161 0.23 -11.49 4.05
CA VAL A 161 0.76 -10.24 4.59
C VAL A 161 2.30 -10.20 4.53
N GLU A 162 2.97 -11.35 4.50
CA GLU A 162 4.43 -11.41 4.70
C GLU A 162 5.28 -11.45 3.43
N SER A 163 4.71 -11.57 2.25
CA SER A 163 5.50 -11.86 1.04
C SER A 163 5.09 -11.02 -0.17
N GLY A 164 5.34 -9.70 -0.16
CA GLY A 164 5.43 -8.92 -1.41
C GLY A 164 4.23 -8.95 -2.37
N GLY A 165 3.09 -9.47 -1.93
CA GLY A 165 1.84 -9.48 -2.69
C GLY A 165 1.05 -8.18 -2.50
N PRO A 166 -0.19 -8.09 -3.03
CA PRO A 166 -1.06 -6.90 -2.89
C PRO A 166 -1.25 -6.42 -1.45
N LEU A 167 -1.19 -7.32 -0.48
CA LEU A 167 -1.23 -7.01 0.96
C LEU A 167 0.10 -6.43 1.48
N GLY A 168 1.25 -6.79 0.91
CA GLY A 168 2.54 -6.17 1.25
C GLY A 168 2.53 -4.70 0.87
N HIS A 169 2.18 -4.36 -0.36
CA HIS A 169 2.03 -2.97 -0.82
C HIS A 169 1.00 -2.17 -0.01
N PHE A 170 0.01 -2.86 0.54
CA PHE A 170 -0.95 -2.21 1.44
C PHE A 170 -0.34 -1.84 2.79
N LEU A 171 0.37 -2.74 3.43
CA LEU A 171 1.05 -2.41 4.69
C LEU A 171 2.04 -1.27 4.49
N ASP A 172 2.74 -1.24 3.36
CA ASP A 172 3.61 -0.13 2.99
C ASP A 172 2.81 1.19 2.86
N SER A 173 1.64 1.15 2.19
CA SER A 173 0.78 2.33 2.05
C SER A 173 0.22 2.80 3.40
N VAL A 174 -0.22 1.89 4.27
CA VAL A 174 -0.69 2.22 5.62
C VAL A 174 0.46 2.76 6.46
N THR A 175 1.65 2.16 6.37
CA THR A 175 2.84 2.64 7.06
C THR A 175 3.18 4.07 6.64
N ALA A 176 3.14 4.39 5.35
CA ALA A 176 3.35 5.75 4.85
C ALA A 176 2.30 6.74 5.39
N LEU A 177 1.02 6.34 5.45
CA LEU A 177 -0.04 7.16 6.05
C LEU A 177 0.18 7.39 7.55
N VAL A 178 0.60 6.36 8.29
CA VAL A 178 0.92 6.45 9.73
C VAL A 178 2.17 7.26 9.98
N ALA A 179 3.16 7.23 9.08
CA ALA A 179 4.38 8.04 9.18
C ALA A 179 4.09 9.55 9.16
N ALA A 180 3.06 10.00 8.45
CA ALA A 180 2.74 11.43 8.32
C ALA A 180 2.43 12.14 9.65
N PRO A 181 1.61 11.60 10.58
CA PRO A 181 1.43 12.17 11.92
C PRO A 181 2.73 12.21 12.73
N PHE A 182 3.54 11.16 12.70
CA PHE A 182 4.83 11.12 13.40
C PHE A 182 5.81 12.17 12.86
N ALA A 183 5.95 12.26 11.54
CA ALA A 183 6.82 13.24 10.90
C ALA A 183 6.41 14.67 11.24
N ARG A 184 5.11 14.98 11.26
CA ARG A 184 4.59 16.29 11.69
C ARG A 184 4.90 16.56 13.15
N GLY A 185 4.61 15.63 14.05
CA GLY A 185 4.90 15.76 15.47
C GLY A 185 6.38 16.00 15.74
N LEU A 186 7.27 15.25 15.11
CA LEU A 186 8.72 15.43 15.21
C LEU A 186 9.19 16.79 14.67
N THR A 187 8.56 17.28 13.59
CA THR A 187 8.90 18.58 13.00
C THR A 187 8.43 19.74 13.89
N GLU A 188 7.23 19.67 14.44
CA GLU A 188 6.68 20.65 15.37
C GLU A 188 7.55 20.75 16.63
N GLU A 189 7.92 19.61 17.21
CA GLU A 189 8.77 19.55 18.38
C GLU A 189 10.20 20.10 18.12
N ALA A 190 10.77 19.80 16.96
CA ALA A 190 12.06 20.35 16.56
C ALA A 190 11.99 21.87 16.32
N ALA A 191 10.88 22.38 15.77
CA ALA A 191 10.67 23.81 15.57
C ALA A 191 10.55 24.54 16.90
N ASP A 192 9.82 23.97 17.86
CA ASP A 192 9.67 24.53 19.20
C ASP A 192 11.00 24.50 19.97
N GLY A 193 11.78 23.42 19.85
CA GLY A 193 13.14 23.35 20.41
C GLY A 193 14.05 24.45 19.84
N ARG A 194 14.01 24.72 18.54
CA ARG A 194 14.80 25.82 17.91
C ARG A 194 14.34 27.20 18.39
N ARG A 195 13.05 27.43 18.52
CA ARG A 195 12.48 28.69 19.07
C ARG A 195 12.97 28.93 20.48
N LEU A 196 12.90 27.91 21.36
CA LEU A 196 13.38 27.99 22.74
C LEU A 196 14.90 28.25 22.81
N ALA A 197 15.68 27.63 21.93
CA ALA A 197 17.12 27.82 21.84
C ALA A 197 17.55 29.13 21.15
N ARG A 198 16.61 29.96 20.67
CA ARG A 198 16.86 31.18 19.90
C ARG A 198 17.79 30.97 18.68
N ARG A 199 17.74 29.79 18.07
CA ARG A 199 18.46 29.46 16.83
C ARG A 199 17.55 29.62 15.61
N PRO A 200 17.72 30.69 14.80
CA PRO A 200 16.90 30.92 13.61
C PRO A 200 17.38 30.14 12.37
N GLU A 201 18.50 29.42 12.48
CA GLU A 201 19.08 28.70 11.34
C GLU A 201 18.18 27.58 10.84
N ALA A 202 18.11 27.43 9.52
CA ALA A 202 17.42 26.32 8.89
C ALA A 202 18.09 25.00 9.34
N GLU A 203 17.27 23.96 9.45
CA GLU A 203 17.79 22.65 9.80
C GLU A 203 18.59 22.07 8.64
N PRO A 204 19.74 21.44 8.90
CA PRO A 204 20.50 20.72 7.88
C PRO A 204 19.69 19.61 7.22
N ASP A 205 19.84 19.41 5.90
CA ASP A 205 19.09 18.43 5.11
C ASP A 205 19.28 16.97 5.59
N ASP A 206 20.46 16.65 6.11
CA ASP A 206 20.75 15.33 6.68
C ASP A 206 19.95 15.05 7.96
N VAL A 207 19.75 16.06 8.81
CA VAL A 207 18.94 15.95 10.03
C VAL A 207 17.45 15.84 9.68
N ALA A 208 16.98 16.58 8.69
CA ALA A 208 15.62 16.46 8.20
C ALA A 208 15.34 15.05 7.60
N SER A 209 16.29 14.53 6.82
CA SER A 209 16.20 13.19 6.24
C SER A 209 16.20 12.09 7.32
N ALA A 210 17.08 12.20 8.32
CA ALA A 210 17.12 11.28 9.46
C ALA A 210 15.80 11.26 10.25
N ARG A 211 15.13 12.41 10.38
CA ARG A 211 13.82 12.51 11.04
C ARG A 211 12.72 11.81 10.26
N ILE A 212 12.73 11.92 8.93
CA ILE A 212 11.79 11.22 8.07
C ILE A 212 11.98 9.70 8.21
N ALA A 213 13.20 9.21 8.09
CA ALA A 213 13.54 7.80 8.26
C ALA A 213 13.12 7.26 9.64
N LEU A 214 13.28 8.07 10.69
CA LEU A 214 12.82 7.71 12.04
C LEU A 214 11.30 7.61 12.11
N ALA A 215 10.56 8.56 11.52
CA ALA A 215 9.11 8.54 11.45
C ALA A 215 8.59 7.30 10.71
N GLU A 216 9.22 6.92 9.59
CA GLU A 216 8.89 5.70 8.83
C GLU A 216 9.14 4.42 9.65
N SER A 217 10.28 4.35 10.34
CA SER A 217 10.62 3.23 11.23
C SER A 217 9.59 3.07 12.36
N TRP A 218 9.21 4.19 12.99
CA TRP A 218 8.19 4.17 14.05
C TRP A 218 6.81 3.82 13.52
N ALA A 219 6.46 4.27 12.33
CA ALA A 219 5.21 3.92 11.68
C ALA A 219 5.10 2.41 11.42
N ALA A 220 6.16 1.78 10.93
CA ALA A 220 6.20 0.34 10.73
C ALA A 220 5.98 -0.42 12.05
N GLY A 221 6.68 0.00 13.12
CA GLY A 221 6.47 -0.55 14.47
C GLY A 221 5.05 -0.33 15.00
N ALA A 222 4.50 0.88 14.79
CA ALA A 222 3.15 1.25 15.21
C ALA A 222 2.07 0.39 14.54
N VAL A 223 2.17 0.16 13.23
CA VAL A 223 1.25 -0.71 12.48
C VAL A 223 1.25 -2.13 13.05
N GLY A 224 2.44 -2.69 13.32
CA GLY A 224 2.58 -4.00 13.96
C GLY A 224 1.96 -4.05 15.35
N PHE A 225 2.21 -3.03 16.18
CA PHE A 225 1.68 -2.94 17.53
C PHE A 225 0.16 -2.80 17.55
N VAL A 226 -0.41 -1.91 16.76
CA VAL A 226 -1.87 -1.70 16.66
C VAL A 226 -2.55 -2.96 16.17
N ARG A 227 -1.97 -3.65 15.18
CA ARG A 227 -2.49 -4.92 14.68
C ARG A 227 -2.53 -5.97 15.79
N GLY A 228 -1.40 -6.20 16.47
CA GLY A 228 -1.33 -7.19 17.54
C GLY A 228 -2.26 -6.88 18.71
N ALA A 229 -2.34 -5.62 19.13
CA ALA A 229 -3.26 -5.18 20.19
C ALA A 229 -4.73 -5.38 19.79
N GLY A 230 -5.08 -5.02 18.55
CA GLY A 230 -6.43 -5.19 18.02
C GLY A 230 -6.85 -6.65 17.85
N GLU A 231 -5.96 -7.51 17.37
CA GLU A 231 -6.20 -8.97 17.26
C GLU A 231 -6.42 -9.60 18.64
N TRP A 232 -5.58 -9.25 19.60
CA TRP A 232 -5.74 -9.70 20.97
C TRP A 232 -7.07 -9.26 21.56
N TRP A 233 -7.38 -7.96 21.42
CA TRP A 233 -8.64 -7.40 21.91
C TRP A 233 -9.86 -8.06 21.27
N LEU A 234 -9.86 -8.23 19.96
CA LEU A 234 -10.96 -8.87 19.23
C LEU A 234 -11.24 -10.29 19.73
N ALA A 235 -10.18 -11.03 20.10
CA ALA A 235 -10.30 -12.39 20.62
C ALA A 235 -10.78 -12.44 22.08
N HIS A 236 -10.65 -11.35 22.86
CA HIS A 236 -10.90 -11.35 24.31
C HIS A 236 -12.00 -10.36 24.73
N ARG A 237 -12.53 -9.54 23.82
CA ARG A 237 -13.46 -8.43 24.15
C ARG A 237 -14.72 -8.85 24.91
N ASP A 238 -15.17 -10.09 24.74
CA ASP A 238 -16.35 -10.62 25.40
C ASP A 238 -16.05 -11.26 26.79
N GLN A 239 -14.79 -11.17 27.25
CA GLN A 239 -14.37 -11.70 28.55
C GLN A 239 -14.52 -10.65 29.65
N PRO A 240 -14.85 -11.05 30.89
CA PRO A 240 -14.93 -10.14 32.01
C PRO A 240 -13.60 -9.38 32.24
N GLY A 241 -13.69 -8.06 32.36
CA GLY A 241 -12.52 -7.19 32.58
C GLY A 241 -11.76 -6.78 31.31
N SER A 242 -12.20 -7.21 30.13
CA SER A 242 -11.66 -6.69 28.87
C SER A 242 -12.05 -5.23 28.67
N PRO A 243 -11.13 -4.38 28.18
CA PRO A 243 -11.43 -2.99 27.88
C PRO A 243 -12.47 -2.90 26.74
N ASP A 244 -13.30 -1.88 26.77
CA ASP A 244 -14.13 -1.58 25.62
C ASP A 244 -13.31 -0.98 24.45
N ARG A 245 -13.96 -0.73 23.30
CA ARG A 245 -13.28 -0.20 22.13
C ARG A 245 -12.71 1.20 22.36
N GLU A 246 -13.38 2.04 23.10
CA GLU A 246 -12.93 3.41 23.39
C GLU A 246 -11.70 3.39 24.32
N ASP A 247 -11.73 2.56 25.34
CA ASP A 247 -10.64 2.40 26.29
C ASP A 247 -9.37 1.89 25.62
N ILE A 248 -9.47 0.80 24.83
CA ILE A 248 -8.28 0.27 24.13
C ILE A 248 -7.77 1.25 23.08
N THR A 249 -8.65 1.97 22.37
CA THR A 249 -8.26 3.03 21.44
C THR A 249 -7.44 4.09 22.14
N ALA A 250 -7.92 4.58 23.29
CA ALA A 250 -7.26 5.62 24.06
C ALA A 250 -5.87 5.17 24.55
N GLN A 251 -5.78 3.96 25.10
CA GLN A 251 -4.53 3.42 25.65
C GLN A 251 -3.50 3.14 24.56
N VAL A 252 -3.90 2.51 23.46
CA VAL A 252 -3.00 2.23 22.30
C VAL A 252 -2.49 3.54 21.69
N ALA A 253 -3.38 4.51 21.46
CA ALA A 253 -2.98 5.80 20.90
C ALA A 253 -2.07 6.60 21.86
N ALA A 254 -2.33 6.56 23.16
CA ALA A 254 -1.48 7.20 24.16
C ALA A 254 -0.08 6.57 24.20
N TRP A 255 0.01 5.25 24.13
CA TRP A 255 1.29 4.55 24.09
C TRP A 255 2.08 4.87 22.82
N LEU A 256 1.43 4.85 21.66
CA LEU A 256 2.06 5.21 20.39
C LEU A 256 2.61 6.64 20.39
N TRP A 257 1.90 7.57 21.00
CA TRP A 257 2.34 8.96 21.07
C TRP A 257 3.45 9.17 22.11
N ALA A 258 3.26 8.63 23.33
CA ALA A 258 4.20 8.84 24.43
C ALA A 258 5.53 8.10 24.24
N GLY A 259 5.54 6.94 23.58
CA GLY A 259 6.75 6.16 23.34
C GLY A 259 7.78 6.92 22.51
N PRO A 260 7.50 7.26 21.25
CA PRO A 260 8.43 7.96 20.38
C PRO A 260 8.74 9.39 20.83
N VAL A 261 7.69 10.20 21.09
CA VAL A 261 7.83 11.62 21.41
C VAL A 261 8.37 11.83 22.84
N GLY A 262 7.98 10.97 23.76
CA GLY A 262 8.47 11.02 25.13
C GLY A 262 9.97 10.67 25.25
N LEU A 263 10.52 9.82 24.41
CA LEU A 263 11.96 9.53 24.35
C LEU A 263 12.75 10.77 23.93
N LEU A 264 12.32 11.46 22.89
CA LEU A 264 13.00 12.70 22.41
C LEU A 264 12.94 13.83 23.44
N ALA A 265 11.84 13.97 24.17
CA ALA A 265 11.73 14.94 25.25
C ALA A 265 12.70 14.65 26.39
N ARG A 266 12.97 13.36 26.69
CA ARG A 266 13.98 12.95 27.68
C ARG A 266 15.41 13.24 27.22
N GLU A 267 15.76 12.93 25.99
CA GLU A 267 17.10 13.21 25.44
C GLU A 267 17.46 14.69 25.47
N ARG A 268 16.49 15.58 25.21
CA ARG A 268 16.69 17.02 25.33
C ARG A 268 16.98 17.45 26.76
N ASN A 269 16.24 16.92 27.73
CA ASN A 269 16.44 17.28 29.13
C ASN A 269 17.80 16.80 29.67
N THR A 270 18.31 15.66 29.19
CA THR A 270 19.65 15.17 29.55
C THR A 270 20.78 15.98 28.91
N SER A 271 20.55 16.49 27.69
CA SER A 271 21.53 17.32 26.97
C SER A 271 21.63 18.76 27.48
N THR A 272 20.65 19.20 28.29
CA THR A 272 20.57 20.58 28.82
C THR A 272 21.17 20.72 30.23
N THR A 273 21.60 19.61 30.87
CA THR A 273 22.23 19.69 32.19
C THR A 273 23.67 20.19 31.99
N PRO A 274 24.00 21.43 32.39
CA PRO A 274 25.38 21.93 32.29
C PRO A 274 26.26 21.13 33.25
N SER A 275 27.36 20.58 32.73
CA SER A 275 28.43 20.05 33.55
C SER A 275 28.92 21.13 34.47
N THR A 276 28.49 21.10 35.72
CA THR A 276 29.08 21.91 36.79
C THR A 276 30.46 21.34 37.04
N SER A 277 31.47 21.87 36.34
CA SER A 277 32.86 21.63 36.65
C SER A 277 33.13 22.26 38.02
N THR A 278 33.17 21.42 39.04
CA THR A 278 33.69 21.76 40.32
C THR A 278 35.20 22.00 40.16
N THR A 279 35.58 23.26 40.05
CA THR A 279 36.96 23.66 40.24
C THR A 279 37.26 23.51 41.73
N GLU A 280 37.87 22.41 42.12
CA GLU A 280 38.52 22.30 43.42
C GLU A 280 39.73 23.23 43.42
N GLU A 281 39.59 24.38 44.06
CA GLU A 281 40.64 25.30 44.40
C GLU A 281 41.42 24.70 45.57
N ASN A 282 42.60 24.21 45.30
CA ASN A 282 43.56 23.69 46.26
C ASN A 282 44.18 24.88 47.04
N ARG A 283 44.01 24.85 48.35
CA ARG A 283 44.79 25.66 49.29
C ARG A 283 45.17 24.87 50.53
#